data_f8d9a6308f05647884e6511ce762f628
#
_entry.id   f8d9a6308f05647884e6511ce762f628
#
_cell.length_a   1.000
_cell.length_b   1.000
_cell.length_c   1.000
_cell.angle_alpha   90.00
_cell.angle_beta   90.00
_cell.angle_gamma   90.00
#
_symmetry.space_group_name_H-M   'P 1'
#
loop_
_entity.id
_entity.type
_entity.pdbx_description
1 polymer ?
#
loop_
_entity_poly.entity_id
_entity_poly.type
_entity_poly.pdbx_seq_one_letter_code
_entity_poly.pdbx_strand_id
1 'polypeptide(L)'
;MRAAPDQLRWVIDDVIPHTAALRALMGDVTILPGRDITPDTICDADILLVRSITPVNESLLAGSSVQFVGTATAGVDHFDIEAIERLGISWSAAPGSNAVSVVEYVLCALATSGWFERLMSGCPVGLVGLGQVGERLARRLSYLGCQVLAYDPLRVDWPSDIRQAELEEILRQPVISLHANLHDQGAYASRGLLDAEGDEQMVDELSKRDDGGWLIHAGRGELMTLEALSRLVESPWAVILDTWPGEPALNADLLSRCDWVSPHIAGHSIKARENGSDLLAAAVARWAGVEAPDLPDSMDQGGFVSSFETMSMERGAADSEANRWVTEFLCQHSILPREDARLREAGKAGLSSIEFDHLRKSYQQPAEWTGQHVTIPGSDVGLRAAAERLGLKVASE
;
A
#
# COMPACT_ATOMS: atom_id res chain seq x y z
N MET A 1 -11.73 -35.84 -1.44
CA MET A 1 -12.23 -34.55 -1.95
C MET A 1 -12.60 -33.70 -0.75
N ARG A 2 -12.25 -32.45 -0.73
CA ARG A 2 -12.70 -31.51 0.30
C ARG A 2 -14.20 -31.24 0.11
N ALA A 3 -14.92 -30.86 1.18
CA ALA A 3 -16.29 -30.39 1.06
C ALA A 3 -16.33 -29.09 0.24
N ALA A 4 -17.45 -28.85 -0.46
CA ALA A 4 -17.60 -27.59 -1.19
C ALA A 4 -17.70 -26.41 -0.21
N PRO A 5 -17.18 -25.22 -0.55
CA PRO A 5 -17.10 -24.08 0.38
C PRO A 5 -18.47 -23.68 0.98
N ASP A 6 -19.56 -23.82 0.21
CA ASP A 6 -20.95 -23.55 0.64
C ASP A 6 -21.50 -24.57 1.67
N GLN A 7 -20.77 -25.65 1.92
CA GLN A 7 -21.07 -26.65 2.93
C GLN A 7 -20.25 -26.50 4.20
N LEU A 8 -19.31 -25.54 4.23
CA LEU A 8 -18.39 -25.31 5.32
C LEU A 8 -18.88 -24.19 6.24
N ARG A 9 -18.39 -24.20 7.49
CA ARG A 9 -18.64 -23.16 8.48
C ARG A 9 -17.54 -22.12 8.42
N TRP A 10 -17.96 -20.87 8.31
CA TRP A 10 -17.08 -19.73 8.16
C TRP A 10 -17.15 -18.83 9.38
N VAL A 11 -16.00 -18.33 9.81
CA VAL A 11 -15.90 -17.16 10.71
C VAL A 11 -15.20 -16.05 9.96
N ILE A 12 -15.83 -14.88 9.91
CA ILE A 12 -15.38 -13.75 9.11
C ILE A 12 -15.36 -12.47 9.98
N ASP A 13 -14.26 -11.70 9.92
CA ASP A 13 -14.17 -10.35 10.51
C ASP A 13 -15.25 -9.43 9.92
N ASP A 14 -16.00 -8.74 10.78
CA ASP A 14 -17.16 -7.90 10.45
C ASP A 14 -16.88 -6.75 9.48
N VAL A 15 -15.62 -6.40 9.30
CA VAL A 15 -15.19 -5.30 8.42
C VAL A 15 -14.80 -5.80 7.02
N ILE A 16 -14.68 -7.10 6.79
CA ILE A 16 -14.43 -7.68 5.46
C ILE A 16 -15.67 -7.51 4.58
N PRO A 17 -15.59 -6.79 3.44
CA PRO A 17 -16.74 -6.66 2.54
C PRO A 17 -17.19 -8.01 1.99
N HIS A 18 -18.46 -8.29 2.07
CA HIS A 18 -19.04 -9.47 1.43
C HIS A 18 -19.33 -9.14 -0.04
N THR A 19 -18.31 -9.20 -0.88
CA THR A 19 -18.43 -9.01 -2.34
C THR A 19 -19.29 -10.09 -2.97
N ALA A 20 -19.69 -9.90 -4.22
CA ALA A 20 -20.44 -10.92 -4.95
C ALA A 20 -19.64 -12.23 -5.08
N ALA A 21 -18.32 -12.10 -5.35
CA ALA A 21 -17.42 -13.23 -5.46
C ALA A 21 -17.31 -14.01 -4.15
N LEU A 22 -17.16 -13.32 -3.01
CA LEU A 22 -17.07 -13.99 -1.72
C LEU A 22 -18.41 -14.65 -1.34
N ARG A 23 -19.53 -13.93 -1.51
CA ARG A 23 -20.89 -14.47 -1.24
C ARG A 23 -21.21 -15.74 -2.03
N ALA A 24 -20.71 -15.86 -3.26
CA ALA A 24 -20.94 -17.04 -4.10
C ALA A 24 -20.35 -18.34 -3.51
N LEU A 25 -19.38 -18.22 -2.61
CA LEU A 25 -18.68 -19.35 -1.99
C LEU A 25 -19.14 -19.63 -0.55
N MET A 26 -19.74 -18.63 0.12
CA MET A 26 -20.03 -18.70 1.55
C MET A 26 -21.12 -19.71 1.87
N GLY A 27 -20.87 -20.53 2.90
CA GLY A 27 -21.84 -21.46 3.50
C GLY A 27 -22.50 -20.89 4.75
N ASP A 28 -22.40 -21.62 5.86
CA ASP A 28 -22.83 -21.15 7.18
C ASP A 28 -21.81 -20.17 7.75
N VAL A 29 -22.22 -18.91 7.95
CA VAL A 29 -21.30 -17.81 8.26
C VAL A 29 -21.60 -17.18 9.61
N THR A 30 -20.59 -17.13 10.47
CA THR A 30 -20.58 -16.33 11.70
C THR A 30 -19.72 -15.07 11.45
N ILE A 31 -20.30 -13.88 11.65
CA ILE A 31 -19.61 -12.60 11.52
C ILE A 31 -19.28 -12.07 12.90
N LEU A 32 -18.01 -11.75 13.16
CA LEU A 32 -17.53 -11.26 14.45
C LEU A 32 -16.61 -10.05 14.27
N PRO A 33 -16.60 -9.10 15.23
CA PRO A 33 -15.53 -8.13 15.32
C PRO A 33 -14.19 -8.86 15.43
N GLY A 34 -13.16 -8.40 14.70
CA GLY A 34 -11.88 -9.12 14.66
C GLY A 34 -11.22 -9.34 16.04
N ARG A 35 -11.49 -8.47 17.02
CA ARG A 35 -11.02 -8.64 18.42
C ARG A 35 -11.81 -9.68 19.22
N ASP A 36 -13.00 -10.08 18.76
CA ASP A 36 -13.84 -11.08 19.38
C ASP A 36 -13.61 -12.47 18.78
N ILE A 37 -12.71 -12.58 17.81
CA ILE A 37 -12.27 -13.86 17.24
C ILE A 37 -11.29 -14.50 18.25
N THR A 38 -11.76 -15.57 18.88
CA THR A 38 -11.07 -16.30 19.96
C THR A 38 -11.07 -17.80 19.67
N PRO A 39 -10.26 -18.63 20.36
CA PRO A 39 -10.29 -20.08 20.19
C PRO A 39 -11.69 -20.69 20.32
N ASP A 40 -12.50 -20.18 21.27
CA ASP A 40 -13.87 -20.69 21.50
C ASP A 40 -14.80 -20.36 20.32
N THR A 41 -14.64 -19.18 19.70
CA THR A 41 -15.51 -18.74 18.61
C THR A 41 -15.19 -19.39 17.27
N ILE A 42 -14.01 -19.98 17.12
CA ILE A 42 -13.55 -20.65 15.89
C ILE A 42 -13.45 -22.19 16.03
N CYS A 43 -13.78 -22.74 17.21
CA CYS A 43 -13.57 -24.17 17.49
C CYS A 43 -14.19 -25.10 16.43
N ASP A 44 -15.32 -24.72 15.91
CA ASP A 44 -16.08 -25.45 14.89
C ASP A 44 -15.97 -24.88 13.47
N ALA A 45 -15.22 -23.80 13.26
CA ALA A 45 -15.07 -23.19 11.95
C ALA A 45 -14.15 -24.01 11.04
N ASP A 46 -14.51 -24.11 9.77
CA ASP A 46 -13.66 -24.72 8.72
C ASP A 46 -12.81 -23.68 8.01
N ILE A 47 -13.36 -22.46 7.84
CA ILE A 47 -12.70 -21.33 7.18
C ILE A 47 -12.73 -20.13 8.11
N LEU A 48 -11.56 -19.50 8.28
CA LEU A 48 -11.39 -18.29 9.05
C LEU A 48 -10.87 -17.16 8.15
N LEU A 49 -11.63 -16.05 8.05
CA LEU A 49 -11.18 -14.85 7.33
C LEU A 49 -11.02 -13.68 8.29
N VAL A 50 -9.82 -13.11 8.31
CA VAL A 50 -9.43 -12.07 9.26
C VAL A 50 -8.83 -10.83 8.59
N ARG A 51 -8.53 -9.83 9.40
CA ARG A 51 -7.70 -8.66 9.06
C ARG A 51 -6.54 -8.54 10.02
N SER A 52 -5.69 -7.53 9.83
CA SER A 52 -4.45 -7.30 10.58
C SER A 52 -4.62 -7.16 12.11
N ILE A 53 -5.83 -6.90 12.62
CA ILE A 53 -6.09 -6.76 14.05
C ILE A 53 -6.29 -8.07 14.81
N THR A 54 -6.39 -9.20 14.09
CA THR A 54 -6.54 -10.54 14.65
C THR A 54 -5.22 -11.28 14.52
N PRO A 55 -4.44 -11.47 15.59
CA PRO A 55 -3.24 -12.29 15.55
C PRO A 55 -3.59 -13.75 15.26
N VAL A 56 -3.05 -14.30 14.19
CA VAL A 56 -3.27 -15.70 13.80
C VAL A 56 -2.01 -16.51 14.16
N ASN A 57 -2.09 -17.22 15.25
CA ASN A 57 -0.99 -17.99 15.82
C ASN A 57 -1.47 -19.33 16.38
N GLU A 58 -0.55 -20.11 16.93
CA GLU A 58 -0.86 -21.43 17.50
C GLU A 58 -1.92 -21.33 18.60
N SER A 59 -1.87 -20.32 19.45
CA SER A 59 -2.84 -20.18 20.57
C SER A 59 -4.27 -19.93 20.09
N LEU A 60 -4.45 -19.30 18.93
CA LEU A 60 -5.77 -19.13 18.30
C LEU A 60 -6.23 -20.40 17.61
N LEU A 61 -5.35 -21.08 16.87
CA LEU A 61 -5.73 -22.13 15.93
C LEU A 61 -5.72 -23.55 16.53
N ALA A 62 -4.92 -23.78 17.59
CA ALA A 62 -4.77 -25.13 18.15
C ALA A 62 -6.10 -25.69 18.69
N GLY A 63 -6.45 -26.89 18.21
CA GLY A 63 -7.68 -27.56 18.61
C GLY A 63 -8.95 -27.08 17.90
N SER A 64 -8.86 -26.10 16.98
CA SER A 64 -9.97 -25.71 16.12
C SER A 64 -10.15 -26.68 14.93
N SER A 65 -11.28 -26.59 14.26
CA SER A 65 -11.56 -27.31 13.01
C SER A 65 -11.06 -26.59 11.76
N VAL A 66 -10.40 -25.45 11.91
CA VAL A 66 -9.98 -24.56 10.79
C VAL A 66 -9.04 -25.31 9.83
N GLN A 67 -9.40 -25.32 8.57
CA GLN A 67 -8.63 -25.93 7.47
C GLN A 67 -8.01 -24.88 6.54
N PHE A 68 -8.62 -23.69 6.51
CA PHE A 68 -8.13 -22.56 5.73
C PHE A 68 -8.25 -21.26 6.53
N VAL A 69 -7.18 -20.48 6.56
CA VAL A 69 -7.19 -19.12 7.12
C VAL A 69 -6.76 -18.11 6.07
N GLY A 70 -7.53 -17.03 5.91
CA GLY A 70 -7.24 -15.97 4.96
C GLY A 70 -7.20 -14.59 5.62
N THR A 71 -6.29 -13.71 5.18
CA THR A 71 -6.32 -12.31 5.58
C THR A 71 -6.65 -11.40 4.39
N ALA A 72 -7.66 -10.52 4.56
CA ALA A 72 -8.05 -9.52 3.56
C ALA A 72 -7.06 -8.35 3.47
N THR A 73 -5.82 -8.54 3.96
CA THR A 73 -4.74 -7.55 3.93
C THR A 73 -3.60 -8.00 3.03
N ALA A 74 -2.85 -7.05 2.50
CA ALA A 74 -1.68 -7.34 1.68
C ALA A 74 -0.52 -7.92 2.51
N GLY A 75 -0.34 -7.44 3.75
CA GLY A 75 0.69 -7.91 4.67
C GLY A 75 0.20 -9.04 5.57
N VAL A 76 1.15 -9.84 6.06
CA VAL A 76 0.95 -11.02 6.90
C VAL A 76 1.65 -10.91 8.26
N ASP A 77 2.00 -9.73 8.69
CA ASP A 77 2.78 -9.49 9.92
C ASP A 77 2.07 -10.01 11.20
N HIS A 78 0.76 -10.23 11.13
CA HIS A 78 -0.10 -10.81 12.19
C HIS A 78 -0.29 -12.32 12.08
N PHE A 79 0.34 -12.98 11.10
CA PHE A 79 0.32 -14.45 10.89
C PHE A 79 1.61 -15.08 11.38
N ASP A 80 1.51 -16.02 12.30
CA ASP A 80 2.57 -16.98 12.59
C ASP A 80 2.52 -18.10 11.55
N ILE A 81 3.17 -17.85 10.41
CA ILE A 81 3.15 -18.76 9.25
C ILE A 81 3.69 -20.13 9.62
N GLU A 82 4.76 -20.20 10.42
CA GLU A 82 5.37 -21.47 10.84
C GLU A 82 4.37 -22.30 11.69
N ALA A 83 3.64 -21.66 12.59
CA ALA A 83 2.61 -22.34 13.37
C ALA A 83 1.43 -22.80 12.50
N ILE A 84 0.97 -21.96 11.57
CA ILE A 84 -0.12 -22.30 10.63
C ILE A 84 0.25 -23.53 9.80
N GLU A 85 1.44 -23.55 9.22
CA GLU A 85 1.94 -24.65 8.38
C GLU A 85 2.19 -25.92 9.21
N ARG A 86 2.71 -25.80 10.44
CA ARG A 86 2.92 -26.94 11.35
C ARG A 86 1.59 -27.58 11.75
N LEU A 87 0.51 -26.80 11.89
CA LEU A 87 -0.84 -27.29 12.14
C LEU A 87 -1.50 -27.91 10.89
N GLY A 88 -0.87 -27.83 9.72
CA GLY A 88 -1.39 -28.34 8.47
C GLY A 88 -2.56 -27.51 7.89
N ILE A 89 -2.70 -26.25 8.33
CA ILE A 89 -3.74 -25.34 7.88
C ILE A 89 -3.24 -24.62 6.62
N SER A 90 -4.09 -24.56 5.59
CA SER A 90 -3.80 -23.77 4.39
C SER A 90 -4.04 -22.29 4.66
N TRP A 91 -3.23 -21.41 4.06
CA TRP A 91 -3.42 -19.97 4.27
C TRP A 91 -3.29 -19.16 2.98
N SER A 92 -3.82 -17.95 3.00
CA SER A 92 -3.66 -16.96 1.93
C SER A 92 -3.75 -15.54 2.48
N ALA A 93 -3.08 -14.63 1.78
CA ALA A 93 -3.23 -13.19 1.96
C ALA A 93 -3.82 -12.56 0.69
N ALA A 94 -3.97 -11.24 0.70
CA ALA A 94 -4.47 -10.46 -0.43
C ALA A 94 -3.41 -9.48 -0.98
N PRO A 95 -2.24 -9.98 -1.48
CA PRO A 95 -1.16 -9.11 -1.93
C PRO A 95 -1.62 -8.27 -3.12
N GLY A 96 -1.29 -6.97 -3.09
CA GLY A 96 -1.65 -6.02 -4.14
C GLY A 96 -3.07 -5.49 -4.07
N SER A 97 -3.94 -5.98 -3.17
CA SER A 97 -5.32 -5.50 -3.02
C SER A 97 -5.43 -3.99 -2.83
N ASN A 98 -4.47 -3.40 -2.13
CA ASN A 98 -4.41 -1.98 -1.79
C ASN A 98 -3.36 -1.19 -2.58
N ALA A 99 -2.70 -1.80 -3.56
CA ALA A 99 -1.55 -1.18 -4.22
C ALA A 99 -1.93 0.10 -4.96
N VAL A 100 -3.09 0.15 -5.62
CA VAL A 100 -3.59 1.36 -6.30
C VAL A 100 -3.82 2.49 -5.30
N SER A 101 -4.46 2.21 -4.17
CA SER A 101 -4.69 3.19 -3.10
C SER A 101 -3.37 3.82 -2.61
N VAL A 102 -2.35 3.00 -2.37
CA VAL A 102 -1.03 3.51 -1.94
C VAL A 102 -0.37 4.35 -3.05
N VAL A 103 -0.45 3.92 -4.30
CA VAL A 103 0.07 4.70 -5.44
C VAL A 103 -0.61 6.07 -5.52
N GLU A 104 -1.93 6.12 -5.42
CA GLU A 104 -2.71 7.35 -5.43
C GLU A 104 -2.35 8.27 -4.26
N TYR A 105 -2.19 7.68 -3.05
CA TYR A 105 -1.70 8.42 -1.88
C TYR A 105 -0.34 9.06 -2.12
N VAL A 106 0.65 8.31 -2.64
CA VAL A 106 2.00 8.83 -2.89
C VAL A 106 2.00 9.92 -3.95
N LEU A 107 1.23 9.78 -5.01
CA LEU A 107 1.09 10.83 -6.04
C LEU A 107 0.49 12.11 -5.45
N CYS A 108 -0.55 11.99 -4.62
CA CYS A 108 -1.13 13.12 -3.89
C CYS A 108 -0.13 13.75 -2.92
N ALA A 109 0.65 12.95 -2.21
CA ALA A 109 1.69 13.44 -1.30
C ALA A 109 2.76 14.25 -2.03
N LEU A 110 3.22 13.76 -3.19
CA LEU A 110 4.15 14.47 -4.06
C LEU A 110 3.57 15.82 -4.58
N ALA A 111 2.29 15.83 -4.94
CA ALA A 111 1.64 17.07 -5.38
C ALA A 111 1.46 18.06 -4.23
N THR A 112 0.98 17.58 -3.06
CA THR A 112 0.79 18.38 -1.85
C THR A 112 2.10 18.98 -1.34
N SER A 113 3.22 18.26 -1.50
CA SER A 113 4.56 18.76 -1.14
C SER A 113 5.11 19.81 -2.11
N GLY A 114 4.44 20.05 -3.25
CA GLY A 114 4.89 20.98 -4.29
C GLY A 114 6.04 20.45 -5.17
N TRP A 115 6.36 19.14 -5.07
CA TRP A 115 7.46 18.55 -5.86
C TRP A 115 7.02 17.91 -7.16
N PHE A 116 5.75 17.66 -7.35
CA PHE A 116 5.25 16.91 -8.49
C PHE A 116 5.58 17.57 -9.83
N GLU A 117 5.43 18.89 -9.96
CA GLU A 117 5.80 19.63 -11.16
C GLU A 117 7.31 19.53 -11.48
N ARG A 118 8.15 19.51 -10.45
CA ARG A 118 9.61 19.35 -10.62
C ARG A 118 9.95 17.96 -11.14
N LEU A 119 9.26 16.93 -10.67
CA LEU A 119 9.43 15.56 -11.16
C LEU A 119 9.02 15.45 -12.63
N MET A 120 7.89 16.03 -13.01
CA MET A 120 7.45 16.09 -14.41
C MET A 120 8.39 16.93 -15.30
N SER A 121 9.14 17.86 -14.71
CA SER A 121 10.15 18.66 -15.41
C SER A 121 11.52 17.97 -15.48
N GLY A 122 11.60 16.69 -15.10
CA GLY A 122 12.81 15.88 -15.25
C GLY A 122 13.66 15.72 -13.98
N CYS A 123 13.21 16.23 -12.81
CA CYS A 123 13.81 15.90 -11.53
C CYS A 123 13.60 14.40 -11.24
N PRO A 124 14.64 13.63 -10.89
CA PRO A 124 14.50 12.21 -10.70
C PRO A 124 13.86 11.85 -9.33
N VAL A 125 13.22 10.67 -9.29
CA VAL A 125 12.70 10.06 -8.08
C VAL A 125 13.29 8.66 -7.89
N GLY A 126 13.73 8.34 -6.68
CA GLY A 126 14.24 7.04 -6.28
C GLY A 126 13.16 6.21 -5.55
N LEU A 127 13.00 4.97 -5.96
CA LEU A 127 12.09 4.02 -5.31
C LEU A 127 12.89 2.87 -4.68
N VAL A 128 12.58 2.55 -3.44
CA VAL A 128 13.14 1.40 -2.73
C VAL A 128 12.06 0.32 -2.59
N GLY A 129 12.27 -0.84 -3.23
CA GLY A 129 11.29 -1.91 -3.36
C GLY A 129 10.44 -1.77 -4.61
N LEU A 130 10.47 -2.77 -5.48
CA LEU A 130 9.74 -2.82 -6.75
C LEU A 130 8.71 -3.97 -6.76
N GLY A 131 7.98 -4.11 -5.63
CA GLY A 131 6.87 -5.03 -5.46
C GLY A 131 5.56 -4.49 -6.03
N GLN A 132 4.43 -4.95 -5.48
CA GLN A 132 3.09 -4.60 -5.94
C GLN A 132 2.81 -3.09 -5.99
N VAL A 133 3.31 -2.34 -5.03
CA VAL A 133 3.17 -0.87 -4.97
C VAL A 133 4.25 -0.20 -5.81
N GLY A 134 5.52 -0.53 -5.55
CA GLY A 134 6.66 0.17 -6.17
C GLY A 134 6.66 0.10 -7.69
N GLU A 135 6.35 -1.07 -8.28
CA GLU A 135 6.26 -1.20 -9.74
C GLU A 135 5.13 -0.37 -10.33
N ARG A 136 3.93 -0.39 -9.70
CA ARG A 136 2.80 0.41 -10.17
C ARG A 136 3.09 1.91 -10.07
N LEU A 137 3.73 2.34 -8.98
CA LEU A 137 4.16 3.72 -8.81
C LEU A 137 5.21 4.12 -9.85
N ALA A 138 6.23 3.28 -10.06
CA ALA A 138 7.28 3.52 -11.05
C ALA A 138 6.69 3.71 -12.45
N ARG A 139 5.82 2.80 -12.87
CA ARG A 139 5.14 2.89 -14.16
C ARG A 139 4.27 4.14 -14.26
N ARG A 140 3.49 4.45 -13.24
CA ARG A 140 2.62 5.63 -13.21
C ARG A 140 3.44 6.93 -13.32
N LEU A 141 4.50 7.06 -12.55
CA LEU A 141 5.41 8.21 -12.62
C LEU A 141 6.09 8.30 -14.00
N SER A 142 6.54 7.18 -14.56
CA SER A 142 7.14 7.15 -15.90
C SER A 142 6.17 7.60 -16.99
N TYR A 143 4.89 7.14 -16.92
CA TYR A 143 3.84 7.59 -17.86
C TYR A 143 3.54 9.09 -17.75
N LEU A 144 3.67 9.65 -16.56
CA LEU A 144 3.55 11.09 -16.32
C LEU A 144 4.80 11.87 -16.74
N GLY A 145 5.83 11.20 -17.27
CA GLY A 145 7.05 11.82 -17.78
C GLY A 145 8.15 11.99 -16.74
N CYS A 146 7.98 11.49 -15.51
CA CYS A 146 9.01 11.57 -14.48
C CYS A 146 10.18 10.62 -14.77
N GLN A 147 11.37 11.00 -14.34
CA GLN A 147 12.55 10.11 -14.34
C GLN A 147 12.53 9.24 -13.10
N VAL A 148 12.40 7.93 -13.25
CA VAL A 148 12.31 6.97 -12.14
C VAL A 148 13.53 6.08 -12.11
N LEU A 149 14.12 5.96 -10.92
CA LEU A 149 15.14 4.97 -10.58
C LEU A 149 14.55 4.05 -9.51
N ALA A 150 14.83 2.76 -9.57
CA ALA A 150 14.37 1.83 -8.55
C ALA A 150 15.47 0.88 -8.11
N TYR A 151 15.42 0.51 -6.83
CA TYR A 151 16.26 -0.50 -6.19
C TYR A 151 15.39 -1.60 -5.61
N ASP A 152 15.64 -2.84 -6.01
CA ASP A 152 15.07 -4.04 -5.41
C ASP A 152 16.03 -5.22 -5.64
N PRO A 153 16.88 -5.57 -4.66
CA PRO A 153 17.91 -6.58 -4.85
C PRO A 153 17.36 -8.01 -4.92
N LEU A 154 16.09 -8.21 -4.53
CA LEU A 154 15.45 -9.53 -4.57
C LEU A 154 14.68 -9.78 -5.86
N ARG A 155 14.53 -8.75 -6.71
CA ARG A 155 13.78 -8.87 -7.94
C ARG A 155 14.58 -9.51 -9.06
N VAL A 156 14.08 -10.62 -9.58
CA VAL A 156 14.75 -11.40 -10.65
C VAL A 156 14.31 -10.94 -12.05
N ASP A 157 13.02 -10.70 -12.25
CA ASP A 157 12.42 -10.26 -13.52
C ASP A 157 12.23 -8.73 -13.51
N TRP A 158 13.26 -8.02 -13.93
CA TRP A 158 13.26 -6.57 -13.94
C TRP A 158 12.46 -6.02 -15.13
N PRO A 159 11.49 -5.09 -14.92
CA PRO A 159 10.78 -4.45 -16.02
C PRO A 159 11.72 -3.63 -16.89
N SER A 160 11.67 -3.85 -18.20
CA SER A 160 12.59 -3.21 -19.17
C SER A 160 12.41 -1.68 -19.29
N ASP A 161 11.27 -1.17 -18.85
CA ASP A 161 10.89 0.25 -18.87
C ASP A 161 11.24 1.01 -17.58
N ILE A 162 11.76 0.31 -16.54
CA ILE A 162 12.17 0.91 -15.27
C ILE A 162 13.68 0.81 -15.11
N ARG A 163 14.33 1.95 -14.85
CA ARG A 163 15.77 2.01 -14.64
C ARG A 163 16.14 1.39 -13.30
N GLN A 164 16.95 0.31 -13.35
CA GLN A 164 17.56 -0.26 -12.15
C GLN A 164 18.71 0.63 -11.66
N ALA A 165 18.83 0.75 -10.35
CA ALA A 165 19.89 1.50 -9.69
C ALA A 165 20.34 0.78 -8.42
N GLU A 166 21.56 1.05 -7.97
CA GLU A 166 22.05 0.62 -6.65
C GLU A 166 21.47 1.55 -5.56
N LEU A 167 21.40 1.06 -4.33
CA LEU A 167 20.80 1.79 -3.22
C LEU A 167 21.47 3.15 -3.00
N GLU A 168 22.79 3.23 -3.07
CA GLU A 168 23.54 4.50 -2.97
C GLU A 168 23.15 5.50 -4.04
N GLU A 169 22.79 5.06 -5.24
CA GLU A 169 22.29 5.95 -6.30
C GLU A 169 20.90 6.47 -5.97
N ILE A 170 20.03 5.62 -5.38
CA ILE A 170 18.71 6.02 -4.90
C ILE A 170 18.84 7.09 -3.81
N LEU A 171 19.74 6.91 -2.84
CA LEU A 171 19.93 7.85 -1.73
C LEU A 171 20.43 9.24 -2.17
N ARG A 172 20.95 9.34 -3.39
CA ARG A 172 21.35 10.64 -3.98
C ARG A 172 20.18 11.38 -4.66
N GLN A 173 19.01 10.74 -4.79
CA GLN A 173 17.88 11.38 -5.43
C GLN A 173 17.23 12.43 -4.50
N PRO A 174 16.66 13.51 -5.06
CA PRO A 174 16.01 14.55 -4.25
C PRO A 174 14.65 14.13 -3.71
N VAL A 175 14.05 13.06 -4.24
CA VAL A 175 12.83 12.44 -3.75
C VAL A 175 13.04 10.93 -3.65
N ILE A 176 12.72 10.37 -2.49
CA ILE A 176 12.84 8.93 -2.23
C ILE A 176 11.51 8.42 -1.69
N SER A 177 11.02 7.30 -2.20
CA SER A 177 9.82 6.65 -1.70
C SER A 177 10.07 5.18 -1.36
N LEU A 178 9.66 4.76 -0.14
CA LEU A 178 9.95 3.44 0.40
C LEU A 178 8.75 2.51 0.23
N HIS A 179 8.97 1.38 -0.45
CA HIS A 179 7.96 0.35 -0.77
C HIS A 179 8.47 -1.08 -0.60
N ALA A 180 9.62 -1.27 0.05
CA ALA A 180 10.15 -2.60 0.33
C ALA A 180 9.22 -3.38 1.28
N ASN A 181 9.16 -4.70 1.09
CA ASN A 181 8.54 -5.59 2.05
C ASN A 181 9.42 -5.72 3.29
N LEU A 182 8.80 -5.96 4.45
CA LEU A 182 9.53 -6.22 5.69
C LEU A 182 9.97 -7.67 5.76
N HIS A 183 11.26 -7.90 5.95
CA HIS A 183 11.82 -9.23 6.24
C HIS A 183 13.16 -9.11 6.99
N ASP A 184 13.48 -10.14 7.79
CA ASP A 184 14.59 -10.12 8.74
C ASP A 184 15.73 -11.06 8.32
N GLN A 185 15.60 -11.75 7.17
CA GLN A 185 16.51 -12.83 6.80
C GLN A 185 17.24 -12.56 5.48
N GLY A 186 18.45 -13.12 5.38
CA GLY A 186 19.27 -13.06 4.17
C GLY A 186 20.15 -11.83 4.07
N ALA A 187 20.86 -11.73 2.95
CA ALA A 187 21.83 -10.65 2.70
C ALA A 187 21.19 -9.26 2.53
N TYR A 188 19.88 -9.21 2.30
CA TYR A 188 19.12 -7.98 2.01
C TYR A 188 17.96 -7.84 2.99
N ALA A 189 18.19 -8.13 4.28
CA ALA A 189 17.20 -7.86 5.33
C ALA A 189 16.74 -6.39 5.24
N SER A 190 15.45 -6.17 5.37
CA SER A 190 14.87 -4.83 5.18
C SER A 190 14.43 -4.16 6.49
N ARG A 191 14.35 -4.91 7.60
CA ARG A 191 14.14 -4.30 8.91
C ARG A 191 15.30 -3.37 9.25
N GLY A 192 15.01 -2.12 9.56
CA GLY A 192 16.03 -1.10 9.79
C GLY A 192 16.83 -0.74 8.52
N LEU A 193 16.25 -0.90 7.34
CA LEU A 193 16.89 -0.54 6.06
C LEU A 193 17.42 0.89 6.08
N LEU A 194 16.70 1.80 6.75
CA LEU A 194 17.18 3.14 7.10
C LEU A 194 17.53 3.15 8.59
N ASP A 195 18.63 2.51 8.96
CA ASP A 195 19.14 2.53 10.32
C ASP A 195 20.23 3.58 10.50
N ALA A 196 20.41 3.97 11.76
CA ALA A 196 21.48 4.84 12.20
C ALA A 196 22.72 4.05 12.65
N GLU A 197 22.57 2.76 12.95
CA GLU A 197 23.63 1.86 13.44
C GLU A 197 23.97 0.79 12.42
N GLY A 198 25.20 0.81 11.90
CA GLY A 198 25.73 -0.23 11.00
C GLY A 198 26.79 0.30 10.04
N ASP A 199 27.38 -0.61 9.26
CA ASP A 199 28.42 -0.27 8.28
C ASP A 199 27.87 0.53 7.06
N GLU A 200 26.55 0.53 6.88
CA GLU A 200 25.84 1.27 5.83
C GLU A 200 24.94 2.33 6.46
N GLN A 201 25.54 3.42 6.87
CA GLN A 201 24.88 4.58 7.54
C GLN A 201 23.99 5.36 6.57
N MET A 202 22.91 4.74 6.04
CA MET A 202 22.07 5.36 5.01
C MET A 202 21.41 6.66 5.47
N VAL A 203 20.98 6.73 6.72
CA VAL A 203 20.45 7.99 7.29
C VAL A 203 21.53 9.04 7.41
N ASP A 204 22.75 8.64 7.72
CA ASP A 204 23.89 9.58 7.78
C ASP A 204 24.22 10.14 6.40
N GLU A 205 24.11 9.33 5.32
CA GLU A 205 24.28 9.83 3.95
C GLU A 205 23.17 10.82 3.57
N LEU A 206 21.94 10.54 3.94
CA LEU A 206 20.83 11.47 3.71
C LEU A 206 20.98 12.76 4.55
N SER A 207 21.24 12.62 5.84
CA SER A 207 21.28 13.76 6.76
C SER A 207 22.46 14.71 6.53
N LYS A 208 23.56 14.24 5.90
CA LYS A 208 24.71 15.06 5.52
C LYS A 208 24.49 15.91 4.25
N ARG A 209 23.40 15.68 3.52
CA ARG A 209 23.12 16.43 2.30
C ARG A 209 22.56 17.81 2.62
N ASP A 210 23.31 18.84 2.29
CA ASP A 210 22.92 20.25 2.47
C ASP A 210 21.74 20.68 1.59
N ASP A 211 21.52 19.99 0.45
CA ASP A 211 20.45 20.27 -0.50
C ASP A 211 19.10 19.67 -0.08
N GLY A 212 19.09 18.79 0.93
CA GLY A 212 17.90 18.15 1.44
C GLY A 212 17.15 17.32 0.39
N GLY A 213 15.88 17.09 0.65
CA GLY A 213 14.99 16.34 -0.24
C GLY A 213 13.68 15.95 0.44
N TRP A 214 12.97 15.01 -0.15
CA TRP A 214 11.74 14.45 0.41
C TRP A 214 11.84 12.93 0.55
N LEU A 215 11.58 12.44 1.76
CA LEU A 215 11.37 11.03 2.01
C LEU A 215 9.87 10.77 2.22
N ILE A 216 9.32 9.83 1.44
CA ILE A 216 7.94 9.38 1.55
C ILE A 216 7.96 7.93 2.03
N HIS A 217 7.28 7.67 3.15
CA HIS A 217 7.22 6.33 3.72
C HIS A 217 5.78 5.88 3.97
N ALA A 218 5.29 5.03 3.05
CA ALA A 218 3.97 4.39 3.10
C ALA A 218 4.09 2.86 2.93
N GLY A 219 5.21 2.29 3.39
CA GLY A 219 5.50 0.85 3.32
C GLY A 219 5.25 0.12 4.63
N ARG A 220 6.33 -0.18 5.37
CA ARG A 220 6.30 -0.76 6.72
C ARG A 220 7.15 0.10 7.65
N GLY A 221 6.61 0.51 8.79
CA GLY A 221 7.27 1.43 9.72
C GLY A 221 8.66 0.97 10.12
N GLU A 222 8.83 -0.33 10.28
CA GLU A 222 10.09 -0.96 10.72
C GLU A 222 11.21 -0.99 9.66
N LEU A 223 10.96 -0.48 8.45
CA LEU A 223 12.04 -0.20 7.48
C LEU A 223 12.96 0.92 7.98
N MET A 224 12.49 1.70 8.95
CA MET A 224 13.23 2.80 9.57
C MET A 224 13.15 2.69 11.10
N THR A 225 14.26 2.94 11.80
CA THR A 225 14.27 3.02 13.26
C THR A 225 13.80 4.38 13.76
N LEU A 226 13.39 4.46 15.04
CA LEU A 226 13.06 5.74 15.69
C LEU A 226 14.26 6.70 15.70
N GLU A 227 15.46 6.16 15.84
CA GLU A 227 16.70 6.95 15.81
C GLU A 227 16.95 7.52 14.42
N ALA A 228 16.80 6.70 13.38
CA ALA A 228 16.91 7.13 12.00
C ALA A 228 15.92 8.26 11.67
N LEU A 229 14.66 8.10 12.08
CA LEU A 229 13.65 9.15 11.92
C LEU A 229 14.04 10.43 12.67
N SER A 230 14.53 10.31 13.90
CA SER A 230 14.96 11.46 14.70
C SER A 230 16.07 12.27 14.01
N ARG A 231 17.07 11.58 13.46
CA ARG A 231 18.16 12.24 12.70
C ARG A 231 17.64 12.87 11.40
N LEU A 232 16.74 12.21 10.72
CA LEU A 232 16.22 12.70 9.44
C LEU A 232 15.41 13.99 9.61
N VAL A 233 14.53 14.06 10.64
CA VAL A 233 13.75 15.29 10.91
C VAL A 233 14.59 16.43 11.52
N GLU A 234 15.86 16.18 11.87
CA GLU A 234 16.85 17.20 12.26
C GLU A 234 17.68 17.72 11.07
N SER A 235 17.59 17.05 9.94
CA SER A 235 18.32 17.36 8.72
C SER A 235 17.49 18.27 7.80
N PRO A 236 18.03 18.73 6.64
CA PRO A 236 17.28 19.47 5.63
C PRO A 236 16.23 18.64 4.88
N TRP A 237 16.06 17.35 5.20
CA TRP A 237 15.06 16.48 4.56
C TRP A 237 13.67 16.72 5.12
N ALA A 238 12.72 16.86 4.23
CA ALA A 238 11.30 16.83 4.55
C ALA A 238 10.77 15.39 4.56
N VAL A 239 9.90 15.07 5.49
CA VAL A 239 9.45 13.70 5.75
C VAL A 239 7.94 13.59 5.69
N ILE A 240 7.44 12.68 4.86
CA ILE A 240 6.04 12.28 4.78
C ILE A 240 5.91 10.85 5.31
N LEU A 241 5.19 10.67 6.43
CA LEU A 241 4.97 9.36 7.02
C LEU A 241 3.49 8.97 7.01
N ASP A 242 3.20 7.82 6.45
CA ASP A 242 1.94 7.10 6.67
C ASP A 242 2.14 5.92 7.64
N THR A 243 3.28 5.23 7.54
CA THR A 243 3.66 4.11 8.40
C THR A 243 4.78 4.53 9.34
N TRP A 244 4.73 4.07 10.60
CA TRP A 244 5.54 4.59 11.67
C TRP A 244 6.40 3.52 12.34
N PRO A 245 7.66 3.80 12.64
CA PRO A 245 8.43 2.92 13.52
C PRO A 245 7.76 2.88 14.90
N GLY A 246 7.45 1.66 15.37
CA GLY A 246 6.84 1.42 16.67
C GLY A 246 5.34 1.66 16.77
N GLU A 247 4.62 1.81 15.65
CA GLU A 247 3.15 1.90 15.69
C GLU A 247 2.52 0.69 16.39
N PRO A 248 1.37 0.86 17.06
CA PRO A 248 0.53 2.06 17.13
C PRO A 248 0.92 3.10 18.21
N ALA A 249 2.03 2.92 18.93
CA ALA A 249 2.49 3.85 19.94
C ALA A 249 3.43 4.90 19.32
N LEU A 250 2.88 6.06 18.93
CA LEU A 250 3.64 7.09 18.25
C LEU A 250 4.40 8.01 19.21
N ASN A 251 5.59 8.42 18.82
CA ASN A 251 6.36 9.45 19.50
C ASN A 251 5.81 10.84 19.12
N ALA A 252 5.22 11.57 20.08
CA ALA A 252 4.57 12.85 19.85
C ALA A 252 5.57 13.95 19.42
N ASP A 253 6.83 13.91 19.86
CA ASP A 253 7.86 14.85 19.44
C ASP A 253 8.19 14.65 17.94
N LEU A 254 8.46 13.42 17.53
CA LEU A 254 8.72 13.10 16.13
C LEU A 254 7.51 13.40 15.22
N LEU A 255 6.28 13.13 15.70
CA LEU A 255 5.06 13.50 15.02
C LEU A 255 5.00 15.00 14.70
N SER A 256 5.43 15.84 15.65
CA SER A 256 5.40 17.30 15.48
C SER A 256 6.43 17.83 14.48
N ARG A 257 7.48 17.06 14.20
CA ARG A 257 8.66 17.45 13.39
C ARG A 257 8.64 16.93 11.97
N CYS A 258 7.81 15.91 11.68
CA CYS A 258 7.57 15.49 10.29
C CYS A 258 6.76 16.55 9.53
N ASP A 259 6.97 16.69 8.22
CA ASP A 259 6.28 17.70 7.39
C ASP A 259 4.82 17.33 7.15
N TRP A 260 4.56 16.07 6.79
CA TRP A 260 3.22 15.53 6.61
C TRP A 260 3.09 14.16 7.24
N VAL A 261 1.93 13.90 7.85
CA VAL A 261 1.69 12.67 8.59
C VAL A 261 0.30 12.12 8.37
N SER A 262 0.17 10.80 8.41
CA SER A 262 -1.14 10.12 8.42
C SER A 262 -1.08 8.81 9.23
N PRO A 263 -2.23 8.29 9.70
CA PRO A 263 -2.27 7.18 10.64
C PRO A 263 -2.35 5.81 9.94
N HIS A 264 -1.39 5.49 9.08
CA HIS A 264 -1.30 4.22 8.33
C HIS A 264 -2.58 3.92 7.53
N ILE A 265 -2.95 4.83 6.64
CA ILE A 265 -4.18 4.79 5.84
C ILE A 265 -3.97 4.85 4.33
N ALA A 266 -2.72 4.98 3.86
CA ALA A 266 -2.41 5.06 2.42
C ALA A 266 -3.05 3.93 1.60
N GLY A 267 -3.10 2.72 2.17
CA GLY A 267 -3.73 1.55 1.56
C GLY A 267 -5.24 1.41 1.82
N HIS A 268 -5.90 2.40 2.41
CA HIS A 268 -7.30 2.31 2.81
C HIS A 268 -8.22 3.03 1.83
N SER A 269 -8.69 2.33 0.81
CA SER A 269 -9.79 2.79 -0.07
C SER A 269 -10.96 1.80 -0.02
N ILE A 270 -12.11 2.22 -0.54
CA ILE A 270 -13.28 1.34 -0.70
C ILE A 270 -12.89 0.14 -1.57
N LYS A 271 -12.24 0.41 -2.70
CA LYS A 271 -11.86 -0.62 -3.67
C LYS A 271 -10.79 -1.55 -3.15
N ALA A 272 -9.80 -1.06 -2.41
CA ALA A 272 -8.77 -1.88 -1.78
C ALA A 272 -9.36 -2.97 -0.87
N ARG A 273 -10.41 -2.64 -0.13
CA ARG A 273 -11.10 -3.60 0.75
C ARG A 273 -11.90 -4.63 -0.03
N GLU A 274 -12.62 -4.22 -1.08
CA GLU A 274 -13.33 -5.13 -1.98
C GLU A 274 -12.33 -6.08 -2.65
N ASN A 275 -11.22 -5.57 -3.19
CA ASN A 275 -10.16 -6.37 -3.80
C ASN A 275 -9.60 -7.42 -2.83
N GLY A 276 -9.43 -7.05 -1.55
CA GLY A 276 -9.00 -8.01 -0.52
C GLY A 276 -9.97 -9.19 -0.39
N SER A 277 -11.25 -8.92 -0.36
CA SER A 277 -12.30 -9.97 -0.29
C SER A 277 -12.34 -10.83 -1.55
N ASP A 278 -12.22 -10.22 -2.72
CA ASP A 278 -12.27 -10.93 -4.01
C ASP A 278 -11.04 -11.85 -4.19
N LEU A 279 -9.84 -11.39 -3.77
CA LEU A 279 -8.64 -12.23 -3.75
C LEU A 279 -8.79 -13.43 -2.80
N LEU A 280 -9.40 -13.21 -1.64
CA LEU A 280 -9.69 -14.32 -0.71
C LEU A 280 -10.72 -15.29 -1.30
N ALA A 281 -11.75 -14.80 -1.99
CA ALA A 281 -12.71 -15.66 -2.68
C ALA A 281 -11.99 -16.57 -3.70
N ALA A 282 -11.11 -16.00 -4.53
CA ALA A 282 -10.32 -16.78 -5.48
C ALA A 282 -9.37 -17.79 -4.78
N ALA A 283 -8.78 -17.40 -3.65
CA ALA A 283 -7.90 -18.29 -2.88
C ALA A 283 -8.67 -19.46 -2.26
N VAL A 284 -9.85 -19.22 -1.68
CA VAL A 284 -10.73 -20.27 -1.13
C VAL A 284 -11.20 -21.20 -2.25
N ALA A 285 -11.63 -20.69 -3.39
CA ALA A 285 -12.04 -21.49 -4.53
C ALA A 285 -10.92 -22.43 -5.00
N ARG A 286 -9.70 -21.90 -5.16
CA ARG A 286 -8.50 -22.67 -5.51
C ARG A 286 -8.19 -23.74 -4.47
N TRP A 287 -8.25 -23.40 -3.19
CA TRP A 287 -8.01 -24.33 -2.10
C TRP A 287 -9.02 -25.46 -2.07
N ALA A 288 -10.31 -25.17 -2.30
CA ALA A 288 -11.40 -26.14 -2.34
C ALA A 288 -11.44 -26.95 -3.65
N GLY A 289 -10.73 -26.53 -4.69
CA GLY A 289 -10.75 -27.17 -6.01
C GLY A 289 -12.06 -26.92 -6.77
N VAL A 290 -12.71 -25.78 -6.53
CA VAL A 290 -13.92 -25.36 -7.26
C VAL A 290 -13.56 -24.23 -8.23
N GLU A 291 -14.46 -23.96 -9.20
CA GLU A 291 -14.30 -22.86 -10.13
C GLU A 291 -14.21 -21.52 -9.37
N ALA A 292 -13.22 -20.71 -9.72
CA ALA A 292 -13.09 -19.39 -9.13
C ALA A 292 -14.25 -18.50 -9.59
N PRO A 293 -14.85 -17.72 -8.68
CA PRO A 293 -15.86 -16.74 -9.09
C PRO A 293 -15.27 -15.69 -10.01
N ASP A 294 -16.11 -15.12 -10.89
CA ASP A 294 -15.71 -14.01 -11.74
C ASP A 294 -15.22 -12.85 -10.88
N LEU A 295 -13.98 -12.46 -11.08
CA LEU A 295 -13.40 -11.30 -10.42
C LEU A 295 -13.59 -10.06 -11.30
N PRO A 296 -13.80 -8.87 -10.71
CA PRO A 296 -13.85 -7.64 -11.48
C PRO A 296 -12.57 -7.43 -12.31
N ASP A 297 -12.70 -6.89 -13.53
CA ASP A 297 -11.59 -6.60 -14.46
C ASP A 297 -10.45 -5.79 -13.82
N SER A 298 -10.77 -5.01 -12.78
CA SER A 298 -9.78 -4.22 -12.01
C SER A 298 -8.77 -5.07 -11.23
N MET A 299 -9.03 -6.38 -11.10
CA MET A 299 -8.17 -7.33 -10.38
C MET A 299 -7.30 -8.17 -11.30
N ASP A 300 -7.48 -8.06 -12.60
CA ASP A 300 -6.59 -8.72 -13.54
C ASP A 300 -5.18 -8.20 -13.31
N GLN A 301 -4.29 -9.08 -12.84
CA GLN A 301 -2.89 -8.72 -12.50
C GLN A 301 -2.13 -8.20 -13.73
N GLY A 302 -2.67 -8.42 -14.93
CA GLY A 302 -2.24 -7.86 -16.20
C GLY A 302 -3.00 -6.60 -16.63
N GLY A 303 -4.26 -6.37 -16.18
CA GLY A 303 -5.11 -5.29 -16.70
C GLY A 303 -4.60 -3.88 -16.42
N PHE A 304 -3.82 -3.69 -15.38
CA PHE A 304 -3.10 -2.44 -15.16
C PHE A 304 -1.93 -2.26 -16.15
N VAL A 305 -1.39 -3.36 -16.68
CA VAL A 305 -0.32 -3.36 -17.68
C VAL A 305 -0.90 -3.38 -19.09
N SER A 306 -1.96 -4.16 -19.35
CA SER A 306 -2.49 -4.35 -20.70
C SER A 306 -3.18 -3.12 -21.30
N SER A 307 -3.80 -2.26 -20.47
CA SER A 307 -4.36 -1.00 -20.97
C SER A 307 -3.30 0.05 -21.31
N PHE A 308 -2.06 -0.14 -20.85
CA PHE A 308 -0.94 0.79 -21.08
C PHE A 308 0.07 0.29 -22.13
N GLU A 309 0.12 -1.00 -22.44
CA GLU A 309 1.04 -1.55 -23.46
C GLU A 309 0.78 -1.04 -24.88
N THR A 310 -0.41 -0.48 -25.16
CA THR A 310 -0.78 0.06 -26.47
C THR A 310 -0.45 1.54 -26.66
N MET A 311 -0.04 2.27 -25.62
CA MET A 311 0.41 3.65 -25.78
C MET A 311 1.90 3.69 -26.12
N SER A 312 2.23 3.76 -27.42
CA SER A 312 3.59 4.10 -27.86
C SER A 312 3.94 5.49 -27.31
N MET A 313 4.83 5.51 -26.32
CA MET A 313 5.26 6.74 -25.67
C MET A 313 6.26 7.49 -26.57
N GLU A 314 5.78 8.36 -27.43
CA GLU A 314 6.56 9.55 -27.74
C GLU A 314 6.55 10.44 -26.50
N ARG A 315 7.72 10.66 -25.91
CA ARG A 315 7.92 11.69 -24.86
C ARG A 315 7.57 13.04 -25.49
N GLY A 316 6.30 13.42 -25.41
CA GLY A 316 5.83 14.72 -25.83
C GLY A 316 6.53 15.79 -24.99
N ALA A 317 6.88 16.91 -25.61
CA ALA A 317 7.33 18.11 -24.92
C ALA A 317 6.38 18.42 -23.76
N ALA A 318 6.95 18.77 -22.59
CA ALA A 318 6.20 19.05 -21.39
C ALA A 318 5.12 20.10 -21.69
N ASP A 319 3.86 19.66 -21.82
CA ASP A 319 2.71 20.55 -21.90
C ASP A 319 2.48 21.11 -20.50
N SER A 320 2.89 22.38 -20.31
CA SER A 320 2.84 23.04 -19.01
C SER A 320 1.41 23.14 -18.47
N GLU A 321 0.40 23.18 -19.34
CA GLU A 321 -1.01 23.23 -18.95
C GLU A 321 -1.48 21.85 -18.46
N ALA A 322 -1.15 20.78 -19.17
CA ALA A 322 -1.46 19.42 -18.77
C ALA A 322 -0.76 19.05 -17.45
N ASN A 323 0.51 19.43 -17.26
CA ASN A 323 1.24 19.19 -16.02
C ASN A 323 0.63 19.94 -14.83
N ARG A 324 0.20 21.18 -15.03
CA ARG A 324 -0.52 21.95 -14.01
C ARG A 324 -1.85 21.28 -13.66
N TRP A 325 -2.62 20.89 -14.65
CA TRP A 325 -3.89 20.20 -14.44
C TRP A 325 -3.71 18.90 -13.62
N VAL A 326 -2.69 18.08 -13.94
CA VAL A 326 -2.37 16.88 -13.17
C VAL A 326 -2.06 17.23 -11.71
N THR A 327 -1.22 18.24 -11.47
CA THR A 327 -0.86 18.66 -10.11
C THR A 327 -2.09 19.16 -9.34
N GLU A 328 -2.94 19.99 -9.95
CA GLU A 328 -4.17 20.49 -9.34
C GLU A 328 -5.15 19.35 -9.04
N PHE A 329 -5.32 18.40 -9.98
CA PHE A 329 -6.14 17.21 -9.77
C PHE A 329 -5.66 16.41 -8.55
N LEU A 330 -4.37 16.12 -8.46
CA LEU A 330 -3.80 15.38 -7.35
C LEU A 330 -3.94 16.13 -6.01
N CYS A 331 -3.73 17.44 -5.99
CA CYS A 331 -3.95 18.26 -4.79
C CYS A 331 -5.41 18.25 -4.32
N GLN A 332 -6.36 18.33 -5.25
CA GLN A 332 -7.80 18.29 -4.93
C GLN A 332 -8.24 16.93 -4.36
N HIS A 333 -7.61 15.83 -4.78
CA HIS A 333 -7.88 14.47 -4.29
C HIS A 333 -7.03 14.07 -3.09
N SER A 334 -6.10 14.93 -2.66
CA SER A 334 -5.23 14.65 -1.53
C SER A 334 -6.00 14.65 -0.21
N ILE A 335 -5.94 13.52 0.48
CA ILE A 335 -6.49 13.39 1.84
C ILE A 335 -5.51 13.89 2.90
N LEU A 336 -4.23 14.05 2.51
CA LEU A 336 -3.11 14.27 3.43
C LEU A 336 -3.30 15.50 4.32
N PRO A 337 -3.72 16.68 3.83
CA PRO A 337 -3.91 17.85 4.70
C PRO A 337 -4.96 17.65 5.81
N ARG A 338 -6.02 16.90 5.51
CA ARG A 338 -7.08 16.57 6.47
C ARG A 338 -6.59 15.59 7.53
N GLU A 339 -5.95 14.52 7.10
CA GLU A 339 -5.52 13.44 7.99
C GLU A 339 -4.31 13.85 8.84
N ASP A 340 -3.42 14.68 8.29
CA ASP A 340 -2.35 15.33 9.03
C ASP A 340 -2.90 16.17 10.21
N ALA A 341 -3.87 17.02 9.92
CA ALA A 341 -4.50 17.84 10.96
C ALA A 341 -5.18 16.98 12.05
N ARG A 342 -5.86 15.89 11.65
CA ARG A 342 -6.52 14.97 12.60
C ARG A 342 -5.51 14.23 13.49
N LEU A 343 -4.44 13.71 12.88
CA LEU A 343 -3.41 12.98 13.62
C LEU A 343 -2.66 13.90 14.59
N ARG A 344 -2.30 15.12 14.17
CA ARG A 344 -1.63 16.10 15.02
C ARG A 344 -2.55 16.57 16.16
N GLU A 345 -3.83 16.76 15.93
CA GLU A 345 -4.77 17.14 16.99
C GLU A 345 -4.87 16.04 18.06
N ALA A 346 -4.99 14.78 17.66
CA ALA A 346 -4.96 13.65 18.59
C ALA A 346 -3.62 13.55 19.33
N GLY A 347 -2.50 13.83 18.65
CA GLY A 347 -1.15 13.81 19.23
C GLY A 347 -0.91 14.84 20.33
N LYS A 348 -1.63 15.96 20.37
CA LYS A 348 -1.49 16.99 21.40
C LYS A 348 -1.80 16.49 22.82
N ALA A 349 -2.71 15.54 22.95
CA ALA A 349 -3.10 14.96 24.23
C ALA A 349 -2.23 13.74 24.62
N GLY A 350 -1.28 13.35 23.75
CA GLY A 350 -0.55 12.09 23.84
C GLY A 350 -1.34 10.98 23.15
N LEU A 351 -0.87 10.53 21.99
CA LEU A 351 -1.57 9.53 21.18
C LEU A 351 -1.41 8.13 21.75
N SER A 352 -2.48 7.58 22.29
CA SER A 352 -2.54 6.18 22.71
C SER A 352 -2.77 5.25 21.51
N SER A 353 -2.43 3.96 21.66
CA SER A 353 -2.73 2.94 20.66
C SER A 353 -4.22 2.86 20.32
N ILE A 354 -5.10 3.11 21.29
CA ILE A 354 -6.55 3.12 21.09
C ILE A 354 -6.98 4.29 20.19
N GLU A 355 -6.41 5.47 20.42
CA GLU A 355 -6.70 6.67 19.63
C GLU A 355 -6.16 6.53 18.21
N PHE A 356 -4.97 5.95 18.03
CA PHE A 356 -4.43 5.62 16.71
C PHE A 356 -5.35 4.67 15.92
N ASP A 357 -5.79 3.57 16.57
CA ASP A 357 -6.76 2.65 15.99
C ASP A 357 -8.09 3.34 15.68
N HIS A 358 -8.55 4.26 16.54
CA HIS A 358 -9.77 5.03 16.32
C HIS A 358 -9.67 5.96 15.09
N LEU A 359 -8.54 6.64 14.90
CA LEU A 359 -8.29 7.46 13.72
C LEU A 359 -8.39 6.64 12.43
N ARG A 360 -7.79 5.45 12.40
CA ARG A 360 -7.86 4.52 11.27
C ARG A 360 -9.28 3.99 11.04
N LYS A 361 -9.99 3.65 12.10
CA LYS A 361 -11.37 3.13 12.02
C LYS A 361 -12.37 4.18 11.55
N SER A 362 -12.21 5.43 11.99
CA SER A 362 -13.07 6.57 11.64
C SER A 362 -12.67 7.27 10.34
N TYR A 363 -11.62 6.78 9.67
CA TYR A 363 -11.17 7.32 8.39
C TYR A 363 -12.23 7.14 7.31
N GLN A 364 -12.56 8.25 6.64
CA GLN A 364 -13.44 8.24 5.48
C GLN A 364 -12.66 7.78 4.25
N GLN A 365 -12.81 6.50 3.91
CA GLN A 365 -12.11 5.89 2.80
C GLN A 365 -12.50 6.54 1.48
N PRO A 366 -11.52 7.00 0.68
CA PRO A 366 -11.79 7.55 -0.63
C PRO A 366 -12.18 6.44 -1.62
N ALA A 367 -12.88 6.83 -2.67
CA ALA A 367 -12.93 6.05 -3.89
C ALA A 367 -11.62 6.28 -4.65
N GLU A 368 -11.00 5.21 -5.14
CA GLU A 368 -9.86 5.32 -6.05
C GLU A 368 -10.30 6.01 -7.34
N TRP A 369 -9.48 6.93 -7.87
CA TRP A 369 -9.81 7.56 -9.17
C TRP A 369 -9.37 6.72 -10.35
N THR A 370 -8.41 5.82 -10.17
CA THR A 370 -7.96 4.91 -11.23
C THR A 370 -9.14 4.11 -11.78
N GLY A 371 -9.36 4.23 -13.08
CA GLY A 371 -10.49 3.60 -13.78
C GLY A 371 -11.80 4.38 -13.74
N GLN A 372 -11.90 5.50 -13.00
CA GLN A 372 -13.08 6.36 -13.03
C GLN A 372 -13.18 7.16 -14.33
N HIS A 373 -14.40 7.46 -14.73
CA HIS A 373 -14.66 8.28 -15.91
C HIS A 373 -14.53 9.77 -15.58
N VAL A 374 -13.86 10.51 -16.48
CA VAL A 374 -13.76 11.97 -16.42
C VAL A 374 -14.17 12.55 -17.77
N THR A 375 -14.86 13.68 -17.74
CA THR A 375 -15.16 14.47 -18.93
C THR A 375 -14.15 15.60 -19.02
N ILE A 376 -13.36 15.63 -20.09
CA ILE A 376 -12.46 16.73 -20.39
C ILE A 376 -13.16 17.63 -21.42
N PRO A 377 -13.46 18.90 -21.08
CA PRO A 377 -14.13 19.82 -22.00
C PRO A 377 -13.29 20.05 -23.26
N GLY A 378 -13.95 20.04 -24.43
CA GLY A 378 -13.32 20.32 -25.71
C GLY A 378 -12.40 19.23 -26.26
N SER A 379 -11.72 19.55 -27.35
CA SER A 379 -10.80 18.63 -28.05
C SER A 379 -9.35 18.73 -27.58
N ASP A 380 -9.12 19.07 -26.30
CA ASP A 380 -7.75 19.18 -25.78
C ASP A 380 -7.09 17.81 -25.64
N VAL A 381 -6.24 17.49 -26.63
CA VAL A 381 -5.52 16.22 -26.72
C VAL A 381 -4.51 16.09 -25.57
N GLY A 382 -3.90 17.19 -25.12
CA GLY A 382 -2.90 17.19 -24.03
C GLY A 382 -3.54 16.81 -22.70
N LEU A 383 -4.65 17.44 -22.34
CA LEU A 383 -5.38 17.15 -21.10
C LEU A 383 -5.98 15.74 -21.10
N ARG A 384 -6.51 15.27 -22.26
CA ARG A 384 -7.02 13.89 -22.39
C ARG A 384 -5.90 12.88 -22.13
N ALA A 385 -4.74 13.05 -22.77
CA ALA A 385 -3.59 12.18 -22.56
C ALA A 385 -3.08 12.24 -21.12
N ALA A 386 -3.10 13.39 -20.47
CA ALA A 386 -2.70 13.54 -19.08
C ALA A 386 -3.66 12.80 -18.12
N ALA A 387 -4.98 12.88 -18.34
CA ALA A 387 -5.98 12.17 -17.58
C ALA A 387 -5.83 10.64 -17.73
N GLU A 388 -5.62 10.15 -18.94
CA GLU A 388 -5.36 8.73 -19.21
C GLU A 388 -4.07 8.25 -18.53
N ARG A 389 -2.99 9.05 -18.56
CA ARG A 389 -1.74 8.77 -17.85
C ARG A 389 -1.91 8.69 -16.34
N LEU A 390 -2.83 9.46 -15.76
CA LEU A 390 -3.26 9.31 -14.37
C LEU A 390 -4.07 8.04 -14.10
N GLY A 391 -4.53 7.34 -15.14
CA GLY A 391 -5.34 6.14 -15.05
C GLY A 391 -6.84 6.41 -15.05
N LEU A 392 -7.27 7.61 -15.41
CA LEU A 392 -8.68 7.95 -15.63
C LEU A 392 -9.14 7.45 -17.00
N LYS A 393 -10.43 7.16 -17.12
CA LYS A 393 -11.09 6.87 -18.38
C LYS A 393 -11.73 8.14 -18.92
N VAL A 394 -11.25 8.65 -20.05
CA VAL A 394 -11.82 9.86 -20.64
C VAL A 394 -13.04 9.49 -21.46
N ALA A 395 -14.20 10.03 -21.06
CA ALA A 395 -15.43 9.84 -21.83
C ALA A 395 -15.33 10.54 -23.20
N SER A 396 -15.80 9.87 -24.27
CA SER A 396 -16.10 10.54 -25.54
C SER A 396 -17.32 11.43 -25.34
N GLU A 397 -17.26 12.67 -25.80
CA GLU A 397 -18.43 13.54 -25.88
C GLU A 397 -19.55 12.93 -26.72
#